data_46845fa29b465a8a08b1b88f8ac84c22
#
_entry.id   46845fa29b465a8a08b1b88f8ac84c22
#
_cell.length_a   1.000
_cell.length_b   1.000
_cell.length_c   1.000
_cell.angle_alpha   90.00
_cell.angle_beta   90.00
_cell.angle_gamma   90.00
#
_symmetry.space_group_name_H-M   'P 1'
#
loop_
_entity.id
_entity.type
_entity.pdbx_description
1 polymer ?
#
loop_
_entity_poly.entity_id
_entity_poly.type
_entity_poly.pdbx_seq_one_letter_code
_entity_poly.pdbx_strand_id
1 'polypeptide(L)'
;MCSVTQRIKSVKQPRGGFINPRQLDVESDLYERPRYPQEDENINAGLIGITTDYLTRYLFGTPIEVAFSVSIEGMRRLGKSPLSLLNKINGLDNKSISAAIKLASYDCVVRNGITAAMHHAPEKANQSTCENIRTMVTTSRDFLFAYGPVIESGIGFPGGYTDVVTSGDGDYLTANGLWDMKVSKRAPTKDHTLQLLMYWLMGSHSSLNYKYANVEKLGIYNPRLGSVFSVEIDSLSKETLHQVEVDVIGYKEKDALF
;
A
#
# COMPACT_ATOMS: atom_id res chain seq x y z
N MET A 1 -7.18 17.45 -9.34
CA MET A 1 -6.21 16.71 -8.50
C MET A 1 -6.04 15.33 -9.10
N CYS A 2 -4.80 14.88 -9.33
CA CYS A 2 -4.49 13.57 -9.92
C CYS A 2 -3.63 12.77 -8.92
N SER A 3 -4.11 11.62 -8.48
CA SER A 3 -3.33 10.74 -7.62
C SER A 3 -2.32 9.92 -8.43
N VAL A 4 -1.30 9.34 -7.76
CA VAL A 4 -0.35 8.40 -8.38
C VAL A 4 -1.09 7.30 -9.12
N THR A 5 -2.08 6.66 -8.51
CA THR A 5 -2.85 5.58 -9.14
C THR A 5 -3.68 6.03 -10.35
N GLN A 6 -4.19 7.27 -10.34
CA GLN A 6 -4.88 7.85 -11.50
C GLN A 6 -3.88 8.18 -12.63
N ARG A 7 -2.71 8.72 -12.26
CA ARG A 7 -1.65 9.02 -13.24
C ARG A 7 -1.17 7.76 -13.95
N ILE A 8 -0.89 6.69 -13.23
CA ILE A 8 -0.47 5.40 -13.80
C ILE A 8 -1.45 4.90 -14.87
N LYS A 9 -2.76 5.01 -14.61
CA LYS A 9 -3.80 4.60 -15.58
C LYS A 9 -3.84 5.46 -16.85
N SER A 10 -3.35 6.69 -16.78
CA SER A 10 -3.33 7.64 -17.92
C SER A 10 -2.03 7.60 -18.72
N VAL A 11 -0.97 6.98 -18.21
CA VAL A 11 0.34 6.93 -18.85
C VAL A 11 0.47 5.70 -19.73
N LYS A 12 0.95 5.91 -20.96
CA LYS A 12 1.33 4.82 -21.86
C LYS A 12 2.72 4.32 -21.47
N GLN A 13 2.77 3.24 -20.70
CA GLN A 13 4.03 2.60 -20.35
C GLN A 13 4.65 1.84 -21.54
N PRO A 14 5.99 1.71 -21.60
CA PRO A 14 6.65 0.84 -22.57
C PRO A 14 6.17 -0.62 -22.50
N ARG A 15 6.50 -1.40 -23.51
CA ARG A 15 6.22 -2.83 -23.48
C ARG A 15 6.99 -3.49 -22.32
N GLY A 16 6.27 -4.06 -21.38
CA GLY A 16 6.84 -4.62 -20.15
C GLY A 16 6.83 -3.67 -18.95
N GLY A 17 6.59 -2.37 -19.14
CA GLY A 17 6.64 -1.34 -18.08
C GLY A 17 7.99 -0.66 -18.00
N PHE A 18 8.10 0.40 -17.20
CA PHE A 18 9.36 1.08 -16.87
C PHE A 18 10.29 0.16 -16.05
N ILE A 19 9.70 -0.61 -15.14
CA ILE A 19 10.34 -1.76 -14.50
C ILE A 19 9.52 -2.98 -14.87
N ASN A 20 10.13 -3.94 -15.56
CA ASN A 20 9.44 -5.14 -16.00
C ASN A 20 9.21 -6.09 -14.80
N PRO A 21 7.97 -6.39 -14.43
CA PRO A 21 7.68 -7.26 -13.28
C PRO A 21 8.27 -8.67 -13.38
N ARG A 22 8.59 -9.14 -14.59
CA ARG A 22 9.21 -10.46 -14.81
C ARG A 22 10.71 -10.48 -14.52
N GLN A 23 11.31 -9.31 -14.34
CA GLN A 23 12.74 -9.15 -14.03
C GLN A 23 12.96 -8.82 -12.55
N LEU A 24 11.89 -8.77 -11.75
CA LEU A 24 12.03 -8.64 -10.30
C LEU A 24 12.65 -9.91 -9.74
N ASP A 25 13.52 -9.76 -8.77
CA ASP A 25 13.94 -10.84 -7.90
C ASP A 25 12.74 -11.32 -7.10
N VAL A 26 12.57 -12.64 -7.00
CA VAL A 26 11.42 -13.23 -6.34
C VAL A 26 11.87 -14.19 -5.24
N GLU A 27 11.50 -13.85 -4.03
CA GLU A 27 11.63 -14.73 -2.88
C GLU A 27 10.24 -15.30 -2.57
N SER A 28 10.05 -16.58 -2.85
CA SER A 28 8.78 -17.29 -2.66
C SER A 28 8.82 -18.18 -1.41
N ASP A 29 7.64 -18.46 -0.87
CA ASP A 29 7.45 -19.38 0.25
C ASP A 29 8.21 -18.99 1.53
N LEU A 30 8.53 -17.70 1.68
CA LEU A 30 9.17 -17.16 2.88
C LEU A 30 8.23 -17.16 4.09
N TYR A 31 6.93 -17.06 3.85
CA TYR A 31 5.91 -16.89 4.88
C TYR A 31 4.73 -17.81 4.63
N GLU A 32 4.02 -18.15 5.72
CA GLU A 32 2.80 -18.91 5.65
C GLU A 32 1.76 -18.21 4.77
N ARG A 33 1.08 -18.98 3.93
CA ARG A 33 0.00 -18.47 3.06
C ARG A 33 -1.37 -18.65 3.71
N PRO A 34 -2.34 -17.80 3.36
CA PRO A 34 -3.72 -18.03 3.76
C PRO A 34 -4.19 -19.45 3.40
N ARG A 35 -4.80 -20.11 4.37
CA ARG A 35 -5.23 -21.51 4.27
C ARG A 35 -6.42 -21.68 3.33
N TYR A 36 -7.35 -20.71 3.36
CA TYR A 36 -8.57 -20.81 2.58
C TYR A 36 -8.42 -20.16 1.22
N PRO A 37 -9.01 -20.74 0.15
CA PRO A 37 -9.11 -20.06 -1.14
C PRO A 37 -9.82 -18.70 -1.01
N GLN A 38 -9.47 -17.76 -1.86
CA GLN A 38 -10.12 -16.43 -1.83
C GLN A 38 -11.62 -16.51 -2.17
N GLU A 39 -12.04 -17.54 -2.88
CA GLU A 39 -13.42 -17.80 -3.25
C GLU A 39 -14.30 -18.12 -2.03
N ASP A 40 -13.71 -18.61 -0.94
CA ASP A 40 -14.40 -18.88 0.31
C ASP A 40 -14.58 -17.61 1.17
N GLU A 41 -13.93 -16.52 0.79
CA GLU A 41 -14.06 -15.22 1.47
C GLU A 41 -15.36 -14.53 1.03
N ASN A 42 -16.12 -14.00 1.98
CA ASN A 42 -17.37 -13.29 1.69
C ASN A 42 -17.22 -11.76 1.69
N ILE A 43 -15.98 -11.25 1.77
CA ILE A 43 -15.67 -9.82 1.75
C ILE A 43 -14.90 -9.49 0.48
N ASN A 44 -15.16 -8.31 -0.08
CA ASN A 44 -14.47 -7.84 -1.29
C ASN A 44 -12.95 -7.81 -1.11
N ALA A 45 -12.21 -8.31 -2.10
CA ALA A 45 -10.75 -8.44 -2.05
C ALA A 45 -10.02 -7.11 -1.78
N GLY A 46 -10.52 -5.99 -2.32
CA GLY A 46 -9.96 -4.67 -2.06
C GLY A 46 -10.11 -4.26 -0.60
N LEU A 47 -11.27 -4.53 0.01
CA LEU A 47 -11.50 -4.25 1.42
C LEU A 47 -10.67 -5.16 2.34
N ILE A 48 -10.47 -6.42 1.97
CA ILE A 48 -9.54 -7.32 2.67
C ILE A 48 -8.13 -6.74 2.64
N GLY A 49 -7.68 -6.24 1.48
CA GLY A 49 -6.36 -5.61 1.34
C GLY A 49 -6.18 -4.42 2.27
N ILE A 50 -7.11 -3.46 2.25
CA ILE A 50 -7.09 -2.28 3.13
C ILE A 50 -7.11 -2.70 4.60
N THR A 51 -7.96 -3.67 4.97
CA THR A 51 -8.04 -4.16 6.36
C THR A 51 -6.74 -4.81 6.81
N THR A 52 -6.11 -5.60 5.94
CA THR A 52 -4.83 -6.26 6.21
C THR A 52 -3.73 -5.22 6.44
N ASP A 53 -3.63 -4.20 5.58
CA ASP A 53 -2.65 -3.12 5.74
C ASP A 53 -2.85 -2.37 7.07
N TYR A 54 -4.05 -1.90 7.35
CA TYR A 54 -4.31 -1.11 8.56
C TYR A 54 -4.10 -1.91 9.85
N LEU A 55 -4.51 -3.18 9.88
CA LEU A 55 -4.25 -4.06 11.03
C LEU A 55 -2.75 -4.36 11.17
N THR A 56 -2.02 -4.51 10.07
CA THR A 56 -0.56 -4.68 10.12
C THR A 56 0.11 -3.46 10.74
N ARG A 57 -0.21 -2.25 10.29
CA ARG A 57 0.32 -0.99 10.86
C ARG A 57 -0.01 -0.89 12.35
N TYR A 58 -1.25 -1.16 12.74
CA TYR A 58 -1.67 -1.12 14.14
C TYR A 58 -0.88 -2.12 15.00
N LEU A 59 -0.77 -3.37 14.58
CA LEU A 59 -0.06 -4.40 15.34
C LEU A 59 1.47 -4.26 15.29
N PHE A 60 1.98 -3.46 14.35
CA PHE A 60 3.38 -3.08 14.29
C PHE A 60 3.71 -1.83 15.13
N GLY A 61 2.73 -1.30 15.87
CA GLY A 61 2.92 -0.22 16.85
C GLY A 61 2.38 1.15 16.43
N THR A 62 1.80 1.30 15.24
CA THR A 62 1.12 2.54 14.86
C THR A 62 -0.14 2.72 15.71
N PRO A 63 -0.39 3.88 16.33
CA PRO A 63 -1.64 4.13 17.04
C PRO A 63 -2.85 3.83 16.14
N ILE A 64 -3.89 3.22 16.71
CA ILE A 64 -5.05 2.75 15.94
C ILE A 64 -5.74 3.88 15.16
N GLU A 65 -5.79 5.09 15.75
CA GLU A 65 -6.38 6.28 15.15
C GLU A 65 -5.58 6.75 13.92
N VAL A 66 -4.27 6.49 13.92
CA VAL A 66 -3.37 6.82 12.81
C VAL A 66 -3.48 5.73 11.74
N ALA A 67 -3.42 4.46 12.13
CA ALA A 67 -3.53 3.34 11.21
C ALA A 67 -4.83 3.36 10.39
N PHE A 68 -5.96 3.73 11.02
CA PHE A 68 -7.27 3.83 10.40
C PHE A 68 -7.72 5.27 10.06
N SER A 69 -6.80 6.22 9.99
CA SER A 69 -7.12 7.66 9.86
C SER A 69 -8.04 7.98 8.68
N VAL A 70 -7.80 7.39 7.50
CA VAL A 70 -8.62 7.59 6.29
C VAL A 70 -10.04 7.08 6.51
N SER A 71 -10.21 5.90 7.09
CA SER A 71 -11.51 5.31 7.39
C SER A 71 -12.28 6.09 8.46
N ILE A 72 -11.57 6.58 9.47
CA ILE A 72 -12.12 7.45 10.52
C ILE A 72 -12.66 8.74 9.92
N GLU A 73 -11.87 9.36 9.05
CA GLU A 73 -12.30 10.56 8.32
C GLU A 73 -13.52 10.27 7.44
N GLY A 74 -13.54 9.12 6.75
CA GLY A 74 -14.70 8.68 5.97
C GLY A 74 -15.97 8.55 6.82
N MET A 75 -15.88 7.98 8.02
CA MET A 75 -17.02 7.92 8.96
C MET A 75 -17.47 9.32 9.40
N ARG A 76 -16.52 10.20 9.74
CA ARG A 76 -16.81 11.59 10.17
C ARG A 76 -17.53 12.38 9.08
N ARG A 77 -17.13 12.25 7.84
CA ARG A 77 -17.83 12.90 6.68
C ARG A 77 -19.29 12.47 6.55
N LEU A 78 -19.63 11.29 7.06
CA LEU A 78 -21.01 10.79 7.12
C LEU A 78 -21.71 11.11 8.45
N GLY A 79 -21.14 11.94 9.32
CA GLY A 79 -21.69 12.26 10.63
C GLY A 79 -21.68 11.09 11.63
N LYS A 80 -20.84 10.06 11.40
CA LYS A 80 -20.77 8.85 12.23
C LYS A 80 -19.57 8.88 13.16
N SER A 81 -19.73 8.38 14.39
CA SER A 81 -18.64 8.22 15.34
C SER A 81 -17.91 6.89 15.13
N PRO A 82 -16.57 6.86 15.02
CA PRO A 82 -15.78 5.64 14.88
C PRO A 82 -15.56 4.91 16.21
N LEU A 83 -15.82 5.52 17.37
CA LEU A 83 -15.45 5.03 18.68
C LEU A 83 -15.94 3.60 18.97
N SER A 84 -17.18 3.29 18.61
CA SER A 84 -17.75 1.96 18.85
C SER A 84 -17.06 0.84 18.08
N LEU A 85 -16.40 1.14 16.95
CA LEU A 85 -15.60 0.21 16.16
C LEU A 85 -14.18 0.16 16.69
N LEU A 86 -13.55 1.31 16.92
CA LEU A 86 -12.19 1.40 17.46
C LEU A 86 -12.04 0.60 18.76
N ASN A 87 -12.99 0.76 19.71
CA ASN A 87 -12.99 0.04 20.98
C ASN A 87 -13.11 -1.50 20.84
N LYS A 88 -13.45 -2.01 19.67
CA LYS A 88 -13.52 -3.46 19.39
C LYS A 88 -12.28 -4.01 18.71
N ILE A 89 -11.39 -3.14 18.22
CA ILE A 89 -10.16 -3.53 17.52
C ILE A 89 -9.03 -3.54 18.54
N ASN A 90 -8.75 -4.70 19.11
CA ASN A 90 -7.72 -4.89 20.14
C ASN A 90 -6.80 -6.09 19.85
N GLY A 91 -6.88 -6.68 18.67
CA GLY A 91 -6.07 -7.83 18.25
C GLY A 91 -6.56 -8.44 16.95
N LEU A 92 -6.36 -9.75 16.79
CA LEU A 92 -6.71 -10.51 15.57
C LEU A 92 -7.79 -11.57 15.80
N ASP A 93 -8.57 -11.47 16.88
CA ASP A 93 -9.76 -12.31 17.01
C ASP A 93 -10.85 -11.92 16.00
N ASN A 94 -11.81 -12.81 15.74
CA ASN A 94 -12.84 -12.58 14.72
C ASN A 94 -13.69 -11.33 14.97
N LYS A 95 -13.84 -10.90 16.23
CA LYS A 95 -14.58 -9.70 16.60
C LYS A 95 -13.78 -8.43 16.23
N SER A 96 -12.50 -8.42 16.54
CA SER A 96 -11.57 -7.33 16.17
C SER A 96 -11.46 -7.21 14.64
N ILE A 97 -11.26 -8.33 13.93
CA ILE A 97 -11.17 -8.32 12.46
C ILE A 97 -12.48 -7.83 11.82
N SER A 98 -13.63 -8.31 12.30
CA SER A 98 -14.93 -7.83 11.79
C SER A 98 -15.16 -6.35 12.03
N ALA A 99 -14.71 -5.81 13.17
CA ALA A 99 -14.79 -4.38 13.46
C ALA A 99 -13.84 -3.58 12.55
N ALA A 100 -12.63 -4.09 12.32
CA ALA A 100 -11.64 -3.48 11.40
C ALA A 100 -12.15 -3.45 9.96
N ILE A 101 -12.72 -4.53 9.44
CA ILE A 101 -13.36 -4.58 8.11
C ILE A 101 -14.46 -3.52 8.01
N LYS A 102 -15.33 -3.45 9.02
CA LYS A 102 -16.42 -2.46 9.04
C LYS A 102 -15.90 -1.03 9.09
N LEU A 103 -14.84 -0.76 9.84
CA LEU A 103 -14.21 0.56 9.85
C LEU A 103 -13.53 0.85 8.52
N ALA A 104 -12.73 -0.08 7.99
CA ALA A 104 -12.02 0.06 6.72
C ALA A 104 -12.97 0.29 5.53
N SER A 105 -14.22 -0.18 5.59
CA SER A 105 -15.20 0.05 4.52
C SER A 105 -15.53 1.53 4.29
N TYR A 106 -15.27 2.41 5.25
CA TYR A 106 -15.47 3.85 5.09
C TYR A 106 -14.33 4.56 4.37
N ASP A 107 -13.25 3.87 4.04
CA ASP A 107 -12.12 4.40 3.26
C ASP A 107 -12.58 4.93 1.89
N CYS A 108 -13.52 4.24 1.26
CA CYS A 108 -14.10 4.62 -0.03
C CYS A 108 -14.77 6.01 -0.02
N VAL A 109 -15.24 6.49 1.13
CA VAL A 109 -15.85 7.83 1.25
C VAL A 109 -14.83 8.94 0.97
N VAL A 110 -13.61 8.75 1.45
CA VAL A 110 -12.51 9.71 1.24
C VAL A 110 -11.96 9.59 -0.18
N ARG A 111 -11.75 8.36 -0.66
CA ARG A 111 -11.11 8.09 -1.96
C ARG A 111 -12.05 8.26 -3.14
N ASN A 112 -13.33 7.89 -3.01
CA ASN A 112 -14.29 7.81 -4.12
C ASN A 112 -15.54 8.69 -3.92
N GLY A 113 -15.62 9.43 -2.81
CA GLY A 113 -16.73 10.30 -2.47
C GLY A 113 -17.87 9.62 -1.70
N ILE A 114 -18.79 10.46 -1.16
CA ILE A 114 -19.84 10.03 -0.22
C ILE A 114 -20.79 9.00 -0.85
N THR A 115 -21.09 9.12 -2.14
CA THR A 115 -22.00 8.21 -2.86
C THR A 115 -21.47 6.77 -2.92
N ALA A 116 -20.15 6.57 -2.88
CA ALA A 116 -19.55 5.25 -2.87
C ALA A 116 -19.87 4.43 -1.59
N ALA A 117 -20.13 5.11 -0.48
CA ALA A 117 -20.48 4.47 0.79
C ALA A 117 -21.90 3.92 0.84
N MET A 118 -22.80 4.38 -0.03
CA MET A 118 -24.21 3.97 0.00
C MET A 118 -24.44 2.52 -0.45
N HIS A 119 -23.46 1.92 -1.11
CA HIS A 119 -23.60 0.61 -1.74
C HIS A 119 -22.88 -0.55 -1.03
N HIS A 120 -22.12 -0.30 0.04
CA HIS A 120 -21.24 -1.33 0.61
C HIS A 120 -21.15 -1.28 2.14
N ALA A 121 -22.27 -1.61 2.83
CA ALA A 121 -22.11 -2.09 4.20
C ALA A 121 -21.58 -3.54 4.10
N PRO A 122 -20.34 -3.83 4.56
CA PRO A 122 -19.84 -5.18 4.47
C PRO A 122 -20.70 -6.11 5.33
N GLU A 123 -20.99 -7.29 4.80
CA GLU A 123 -21.54 -8.39 5.56
C GLU A 123 -20.62 -8.74 6.73
N LYS A 124 -21.12 -9.46 7.70
CA LYS A 124 -20.27 -10.03 8.76
C LYS A 124 -19.27 -11.00 8.10
N ALA A 125 -17.98 -10.77 8.33
CA ALA A 125 -16.95 -11.66 7.81
C ALA A 125 -17.16 -13.10 8.30
N ASN A 126 -17.06 -14.05 7.37
CA ASN A 126 -17.09 -15.47 7.68
C ASN A 126 -15.74 -15.94 8.27
N GLN A 127 -15.70 -17.22 8.70
CA GLN A 127 -14.50 -17.80 9.31
C GLN A 127 -13.30 -17.75 8.37
N SER A 128 -13.47 -18.12 7.09
CA SER A 128 -12.39 -18.15 6.10
C SER A 128 -11.78 -16.76 5.88
N THR A 129 -12.62 -15.72 5.78
CA THR A 129 -12.16 -14.33 5.69
C THR A 129 -11.34 -13.92 6.91
N CYS A 130 -11.83 -14.22 8.12
CA CYS A 130 -11.13 -13.83 9.34
C CYS A 130 -9.78 -14.56 9.48
N GLU A 131 -9.73 -15.85 9.17
CA GLU A 131 -8.49 -16.63 9.25
C GLU A 131 -7.46 -16.19 8.20
N ASN A 132 -7.89 -15.94 6.97
CA ASN A 132 -7.01 -15.44 5.93
C ASN A 132 -6.43 -14.06 6.27
N ILE A 133 -7.25 -13.12 6.78
CA ILE A 133 -6.76 -11.82 7.23
C ILE A 133 -5.77 -11.99 8.38
N ARG A 134 -6.07 -12.85 9.35
CA ARG A 134 -5.18 -13.12 10.49
C ARG A 134 -3.81 -13.61 10.02
N THR A 135 -3.77 -14.60 9.14
CA THR A 135 -2.53 -15.11 8.56
C THR A 135 -1.78 -14.01 7.83
N MET A 136 -2.44 -13.28 6.94
CA MET A 136 -1.81 -12.22 6.17
C MET A 136 -1.26 -11.08 7.03
N VAL A 137 -1.95 -10.68 8.08
CA VAL A 137 -1.47 -9.66 9.03
C VAL A 137 -0.27 -10.17 9.82
N THR A 138 -0.31 -11.42 10.31
CA THR A 138 0.79 -12.00 11.06
C THR A 138 2.05 -12.07 10.21
N THR A 139 1.94 -12.59 8.99
CA THR A 139 3.09 -12.73 8.08
C THR A 139 3.59 -11.39 7.54
N SER A 140 2.69 -10.39 7.40
CA SER A 140 3.11 -9.02 7.06
C SER A 140 3.94 -8.38 8.18
N ARG A 141 3.57 -8.62 9.44
CA ARG A 141 4.36 -8.19 10.58
C ARG A 141 5.74 -8.86 10.57
N ASP A 142 5.80 -10.18 10.32
CA ASP A 142 7.06 -10.93 10.28
C ASP A 142 7.95 -10.45 9.12
N PHE A 143 7.36 -10.13 7.97
CA PHE A 143 8.05 -9.45 6.86
C PHE A 143 8.67 -8.11 7.30
N LEU A 144 7.90 -7.25 7.97
CA LEU A 144 8.40 -5.95 8.43
C LEU A 144 9.52 -6.08 9.49
N PHE A 145 9.53 -7.14 10.29
CA PHE A 145 10.65 -7.43 11.17
C PHE A 145 11.90 -7.89 10.40
N ALA A 146 11.72 -8.72 9.38
CA ALA A 146 12.85 -9.27 8.60
C ALA A 146 13.50 -8.20 7.69
N TYR A 147 12.70 -7.30 7.10
CA TYR A 147 13.16 -6.25 6.17
C TYR A 147 13.29 -4.87 6.82
N GLY A 148 13.04 -4.76 8.14
CA GLY A 148 13.16 -3.54 8.92
C GLY A 148 14.62 -3.11 9.21
N PRO A 149 14.81 -2.11 10.06
CA PRO A 149 13.78 -1.40 10.82
C PRO A 149 12.87 -0.53 9.92
N VAL A 150 11.58 -0.48 10.29
CA VAL A 150 10.63 0.43 9.65
C VAL A 150 10.89 1.86 10.13
N ILE A 151 11.17 2.76 9.20
CA ILE A 151 11.38 4.18 9.47
C ILE A 151 10.04 4.92 9.48
N GLU A 152 9.16 4.57 8.53
CA GLU A 152 7.86 5.22 8.37
C GLU A 152 6.85 4.26 7.75
N SER A 153 5.58 4.39 8.14
CA SER A 153 4.44 3.71 7.55
C SER A 153 3.35 4.71 7.18
N GLY A 154 2.67 4.48 6.05
CA GLY A 154 1.71 5.46 5.52
C GLY A 154 2.41 6.74 5.06
N ILE A 155 3.29 6.59 4.09
CA ILE A 155 4.27 7.59 3.66
C ILE A 155 3.59 8.64 2.78
N GLY A 156 3.79 9.94 3.12
CA GLY A 156 3.49 11.05 2.24
C GLY A 156 4.77 11.65 1.65
N PHE A 157 4.62 12.49 0.62
CA PHE A 157 5.75 13.09 -0.11
C PHE A 157 5.67 14.62 -0.11
N PRO A 158 5.76 15.30 1.06
CA PRO A 158 5.62 16.75 1.15
C PRO A 158 6.73 17.45 0.36
N GLY A 159 6.36 18.30 -0.60
CA GLY A 159 7.30 18.96 -1.52
C GLY A 159 7.72 18.12 -2.72
N GLY A 160 7.42 16.81 -2.74
CA GLY A 160 7.69 15.92 -3.87
C GLY A 160 6.52 15.77 -4.86
N TYR A 161 5.39 16.41 -4.61
CA TYR A 161 4.27 16.46 -5.53
C TYR A 161 4.51 17.49 -6.62
N THR A 162 3.81 17.35 -7.76
CA THR A 162 3.87 18.24 -8.91
C THR A 162 2.47 18.75 -9.28
N ASP A 163 2.36 19.60 -10.28
CA ASP A 163 1.06 20.00 -10.85
C ASP A 163 0.37 18.82 -11.56
N VAL A 164 1.13 17.78 -11.95
CA VAL A 164 0.65 16.59 -12.63
C VAL A 164 0.20 15.52 -11.63
N VAL A 165 1.00 15.29 -10.58
CA VAL A 165 0.73 14.29 -9.52
C VAL A 165 0.62 15.00 -8.18
N THR A 166 -0.61 15.14 -7.70
CA THR A 166 -0.91 15.99 -6.53
C THR A 166 -1.17 15.22 -5.24
N SER A 167 -1.22 13.89 -5.31
CA SER A 167 -1.43 13.03 -4.13
C SER A 167 -0.94 11.60 -4.36
N GLY A 168 -0.56 10.95 -3.28
CA GLY A 168 -0.13 9.55 -3.23
C GLY A 168 0.31 9.22 -1.82
N ASP A 169 0.14 7.97 -1.43
CA ASP A 169 0.54 7.44 -0.15
C ASP A 169 1.26 6.10 -0.36
N GLY A 170 2.46 5.98 0.15
CA GLY A 170 3.24 4.74 0.18
C GLY A 170 2.98 3.96 1.45
N ASP A 171 3.29 2.66 1.45
CA ASP A 171 3.00 1.79 2.58
C ASP A 171 4.10 1.82 3.63
N TYR A 172 5.32 1.38 3.31
CA TYR A 172 6.41 1.22 4.28
C TYR A 172 7.75 1.68 3.72
N LEU A 173 8.46 2.47 4.52
CA LEU A 173 9.86 2.82 4.31
C LEU A 173 10.69 2.14 5.41
N THR A 174 11.68 1.36 5.00
CA THR A 174 12.67 0.74 5.90
C THR A 174 14.03 1.37 5.73
N ALA A 175 15.02 0.94 6.50
CA ALA A 175 16.36 1.53 6.45
C ALA A 175 17.00 1.50 5.05
N ASN A 176 16.72 0.47 4.25
CA ASN A 176 17.31 0.26 2.92
C ASN A 176 16.28 -0.05 1.82
N GLY A 177 14.98 0.04 2.10
CA GLY A 177 13.97 -0.32 1.11
C GLY A 177 12.68 0.48 1.20
N LEU A 178 12.05 0.69 0.05
CA LEU A 178 10.68 1.18 -0.07
C LEU A 178 9.79 0.01 -0.48
N TRP A 179 8.75 -0.25 0.31
CA TRP A 179 7.92 -1.43 0.19
C TRP A 179 6.44 -1.07 0.03
N ASP A 180 5.78 -1.76 -0.88
CA ASP A 180 4.34 -1.66 -1.10
C ASP A 180 3.70 -3.04 -0.83
N MET A 181 2.60 -3.08 -0.10
CA MET A 181 1.92 -4.33 0.23
C MET A 181 0.75 -4.56 -0.72
N LYS A 182 0.76 -5.69 -1.41
CA LYS A 182 -0.29 -6.06 -2.37
C LYS A 182 -0.94 -7.38 -2.02
N VAL A 183 -2.14 -7.33 -1.49
CA VAL A 183 -2.96 -8.53 -1.21
C VAL A 183 -3.61 -8.99 -2.52
N SER A 184 -2.94 -9.86 -3.26
CA SER A 184 -3.36 -10.30 -4.60
C SER A 184 -3.10 -11.80 -4.82
N LYS A 185 -3.95 -12.48 -5.59
CA LYS A 185 -3.69 -13.82 -6.11
C LYS A 185 -2.60 -13.88 -7.18
N ARG A 186 -2.20 -12.74 -7.72
CA ARG A 186 -1.31 -12.63 -8.86
C ARG A 186 -0.04 -11.92 -8.47
N ALA A 187 1.04 -12.25 -9.17
CA ALA A 187 2.28 -11.51 -9.13
C ALA A 187 2.08 -10.02 -9.50
N PRO A 188 3.01 -9.15 -9.11
CA PRO A 188 2.96 -7.73 -9.46
C PRO A 188 2.79 -7.47 -10.95
N THR A 189 2.16 -6.35 -11.28
CA THR A 189 2.00 -5.84 -12.63
C THR A 189 2.93 -4.64 -12.86
N LYS A 190 3.09 -4.23 -14.13
CA LYS A 190 3.84 -3.02 -14.49
C LYS A 190 3.28 -1.74 -13.85
N ASP A 191 2.00 -1.74 -13.48
CA ASP A 191 1.40 -0.59 -12.78
C ASP A 191 1.86 -0.54 -11.32
N HIS A 192 2.05 -1.70 -10.67
CA HIS A 192 2.59 -1.79 -9.32
C HIS A 192 4.07 -1.37 -9.28
N THR A 193 4.87 -1.79 -10.26
CA THR A 193 6.29 -1.41 -10.31
C THR A 193 6.47 0.07 -10.62
N LEU A 194 5.62 0.64 -11.49
CA LEU A 194 5.62 2.09 -11.73
C LEU A 194 5.18 2.86 -10.48
N GLN A 195 4.20 2.36 -9.71
CA GLN A 195 3.79 2.98 -8.46
C GLN A 195 4.95 3.09 -7.48
N LEU A 196 5.71 2.02 -7.28
CA LEU A 196 6.89 2.01 -6.42
C LEU A 196 7.94 3.02 -6.88
N LEU A 197 8.25 3.03 -8.18
CA LEU A 197 9.24 3.94 -8.75
C LEU A 197 8.82 5.41 -8.56
N MET A 198 7.55 5.72 -8.81
CA MET A 198 7.03 7.07 -8.56
C MET A 198 7.14 7.46 -7.08
N TYR A 199 6.83 6.56 -6.16
CA TYR A 199 6.93 6.83 -4.72
C TYR A 199 8.37 7.11 -4.29
N TRP A 200 9.33 6.33 -4.78
CA TRP A 200 10.74 6.56 -4.46
C TRP A 200 11.24 7.88 -5.03
N LEU A 201 10.96 8.18 -6.31
CA LEU A 201 11.35 9.44 -6.94
C LEU A 201 10.70 10.65 -6.23
N MET A 202 9.40 10.58 -5.94
CA MET A 202 8.70 11.64 -5.19
C MET A 202 9.26 11.79 -3.77
N GLY A 203 9.65 10.70 -3.12
CA GLY A 203 10.33 10.72 -1.83
C GLY A 203 11.69 11.42 -1.90
N SER A 204 12.46 11.13 -2.94
CA SER A 204 13.78 11.74 -3.20
C SER A 204 13.69 13.24 -3.50
N HIS A 205 12.58 13.70 -4.10
CA HIS A 205 12.29 15.11 -4.31
C HIS A 205 11.61 15.80 -3.12
N SER A 206 11.18 15.05 -2.11
CA SER A 206 10.43 15.60 -0.98
C SER A 206 11.32 16.36 0.00
N SER A 207 10.70 17.13 0.88
CA SER A 207 11.40 17.75 2.02
C SER A 207 11.93 16.71 3.03
N LEU A 208 11.55 15.44 2.86
CA LEU A 208 11.98 14.29 3.66
C LEU A 208 12.99 13.41 2.91
N ASN A 209 13.65 13.92 1.87
CA ASN A 209 14.56 13.17 1.00
C ASN A 209 15.70 12.46 1.76
N TYR A 210 16.14 13.01 2.89
CA TYR A 210 17.14 12.38 3.74
C TYR A 210 16.75 10.98 4.22
N LYS A 211 15.44 10.66 4.30
CA LYS A 211 14.95 9.32 4.65
C LYS A 211 15.12 8.33 3.49
N TYR A 212 15.23 8.82 2.27
CA TYR A 212 15.36 8.02 1.05
C TYR A 212 16.81 7.83 0.59
N ALA A 213 17.77 8.52 1.21
CA ALA A 213 19.18 8.52 0.82
C ALA A 213 19.85 7.14 0.87
N ASN A 214 19.36 6.26 1.74
CA ASN A 214 19.89 4.91 1.90
C ASN A 214 18.96 3.82 1.33
N VAL A 215 17.93 4.20 0.57
CA VAL A 215 17.06 3.23 -0.08
C VAL A 215 17.78 2.63 -1.28
N GLU A 216 18.09 1.36 -1.18
CA GLU A 216 18.77 0.57 -2.22
C GLU A 216 17.79 -0.29 -3.02
N LYS A 217 16.64 -0.60 -2.43
CA LYS A 217 15.70 -1.61 -2.93
C LYS A 217 14.27 -1.08 -3.01
N LEU A 218 13.62 -1.35 -4.13
CA LEU A 218 12.17 -1.18 -4.30
C LEU A 218 11.49 -2.54 -4.30
N GLY A 219 10.45 -2.73 -3.47
CA GLY A 219 9.85 -4.05 -3.35
C GLY A 219 8.35 -4.06 -3.10
N ILE A 220 7.76 -5.21 -3.42
CA ILE A 220 6.36 -5.52 -3.19
C ILE A 220 6.30 -6.78 -2.34
N TYR A 221 5.70 -6.68 -1.17
CA TYR A 221 5.33 -7.85 -0.39
C TYR A 221 3.89 -8.25 -0.67
N ASN A 222 3.69 -9.53 -0.99
CA ASN A 222 2.36 -10.09 -1.18
C ASN A 222 2.09 -11.18 -0.12
N PRO A 223 1.37 -10.85 0.96
CA PRO A 223 1.09 -11.81 2.03
C PRO A 223 0.18 -12.95 1.58
N ARG A 224 -0.63 -12.77 0.53
CA ARG A 224 -1.46 -13.85 -0.02
C ARG A 224 -0.63 -14.93 -0.74
N LEU A 225 0.48 -14.53 -1.32
CA LEU A 225 1.42 -15.44 -1.99
C LEU A 225 2.59 -15.87 -1.08
N GLY A 226 2.74 -15.25 0.09
CA GLY A 226 3.91 -15.45 0.96
C GLY A 226 5.22 -15.07 0.26
N SER A 227 5.19 -14.07 -0.64
CA SER A 227 6.29 -13.77 -1.55
C SER A 227 6.68 -12.32 -1.52
N VAL A 228 7.98 -12.07 -1.68
CA VAL A 228 8.59 -10.75 -1.87
C VAL A 228 9.09 -10.65 -3.30
N PHE A 229 8.82 -9.52 -3.93
CA PHE A 229 9.28 -9.17 -5.27
C PHE A 229 10.07 -7.87 -5.16
N SER A 230 11.32 -7.83 -5.60
CA SER A 230 12.16 -6.66 -5.42
C SER A 230 13.06 -6.37 -6.61
N VAL A 231 13.59 -5.16 -6.66
CA VAL A 231 14.60 -4.72 -7.62
C VAL A 231 15.57 -3.78 -6.92
N GLU A 232 16.85 -3.92 -7.21
CA GLU A 232 17.87 -2.99 -6.77
C GLU A 232 17.78 -1.71 -7.60
N ILE A 233 17.82 -0.55 -6.93
CA ILE A 233 17.72 0.76 -7.60
C ILE A 233 18.88 0.96 -8.57
N ASP A 234 20.09 0.54 -8.20
CA ASP A 234 21.29 0.67 -9.02
C ASP A 234 21.22 -0.15 -10.32
N SER A 235 20.30 -1.11 -10.42
CA SER A 235 20.04 -1.86 -11.66
C SER A 235 19.17 -1.11 -12.66
N LEU A 236 18.55 -0.01 -12.25
CA LEU A 236 17.68 0.80 -13.09
C LEU A 236 18.48 1.79 -13.92
N SER A 237 18.18 1.91 -15.20
CA SER A 237 18.89 2.87 -16.05
C SER A 237 18.51 4.31 -15.71
N LYS A 238 19.47 5.22 -15.80
CA LYS A 238 19.25 6.66 -15.58
C LYS A 238 18.19 7.21 -16.53
N GLU A 239 18.15 6.73 -17.77
CA GLU A 239 17.16 7.13 -18.77
C GLU A 239 15.74 6.75 -18.30
N THR A 240 15.56 5.58 -17.70
CA THR A 240 14.27 5.16 -17.15
C THR A 240 13.86 6.05 -15.99
N LEU A 241 14.78 6.34 -15.06
CA LEU A 241 14.53 7.21 -13.92
C LEU A 241 14.14 8.60 -14.38
N HIS A 242 14.95 9.20 -15.23
CA HIS A 242 14.70 10.52 -15.81
C HIS A 242 13.36 10.58 -16.57
N GLN A 243 13.08 9.59 -17.40
CA GLN A 243 11.81 9.54 -18.14
C GLN A 243 10.61 9.50 -17.20
N VAL A 244 10.69 8.75 -16.10
CA VAL A 244 9.59 8.71 -15.11
C VAL A 244 9.48 10.03 -14.36
N GLU A 245 10.58 10.69 -14.03
CA GLU A 245 10.57 12.01 -13.40
C GLU A 245 9.85 13.03 -14.28
N VAL A 246 10.26 13.16 -15.53
CA VAL A 246 9.78 14.21 -16.43
C VAL A 246 8.42 13.87 -17.05
N ASP A 247 8.30 12.71 -17.71
CA ASP A 247 7.12 12.39 -18.52
C ASP A 247 5.96 11.86 -17.65
N VAL A 248 6.26 11.23 -16.51
CA VAL A 248 5.23 10.59 -15.67
C VAL A 248 4.87 11.45 -14.48
N ILE A 249 5.82 11.84 -13.65
CA ILE A 249 5.56 12.63 -12.44
C ILE A 249 5.38 14.11 -12.79
N GLY A 250 6.10 14.60 -13.81
CA GLY A 250 5.97 15.95 -14.33
C GLY A 250 6.93 16.95 -13.67
N TYR A 251 8.11 16.50 -13.22
CA TYR A 251 9.18 17.42 -12.86
C TYR A 251 9.72 18.12 -14.12
N LYS A 252 10.23 19.33 -13.94
CA LYS A 252 10.91 20.05 -15.05
C LYS A 252 12.30 19.46 -15.26
N GLU A 253 12.78 19.43 -16.50
CA GLU A 253 14.13 18.96 -16.86
C GLU A 253 15.25 19.47 -15.93
N LYS A 254 15.21 20.76 -15.59
CA LYS A 254 16.20 21.38 -14.69
C LYS A 254 16.12 20.94 -13.23
N ASP A 255 15.03 20.33 -12.84
CA ASP A 255 14.73 19.90 -11.46
C ASP A 255 14.84 18.37 -11.32
N ALA A 256 15.09 17.63 -12.43
CA ALA A 256 15.29 16.18 -12.42
C ALA A 256 16.59 15.80 -11.70
N LEU A 257 16.58 14.67 -10.99
CA LEU A 257 17.72 14.16 -10.22
C LEU A 257 18.61 13.22 -11.05
N PHE A 258 18.04 12.63 -12.11
CA PHE A 258 18.69 11.60 -12.91
C PHE A 258 18.83 11.99 -14.37
#